data_e882f19f05230fd88956e20393bc7ccd
#
_entry.id   e882f19f05230fd88956e20393bc7ccd
#
_cell.length_a   1.000
_cell.length_b   1.000
_cell.length_c   1.000
_cell.angle_alpha   90.00
_cell.angle_beta   90.00
_cell.angle_gamma   90.00
#
_symmetry.space_group_name_H-M   'P 1'
#
loop_
_entity.id
_entity.type
_entity.pdbx_description
1 polymer ?
#
loop_
_entity_poly.entity_id
_entity_poly.type
_entity_poly.pdbx_seq_one_letter_code
_entity_poly.pdbx_strand_id
1 'polypeptide(L)'
;LDFLERCRKWIQQNGNLCELEWTHLQRNDEEETEFQDGFSDDYIFEADKIYPRIKKNWSKTPAETVTLMAAYNNFNNQSGEIQEYNNIPMFRIYDSYIITLIQDMGSTYMYLTYDHLPEDTSAQLIESKAFENLHRDIKYRMVESKEAGVYGLVAGGDFEAEALCLPGIWEDCSEALQDDLLIAVPTKDMVLFTRAGDKKSIRKMIKQAQKIFEENRKETPFLIFSRDVFCYNKSTKELEISKKYHV
;
A
#
# COMPACT_ATOMS: atom_id res chain seq x y z
N LEU A 1 9.64 16.02 3.21
CA LEU A 1 10.72 15.02 3.12
C LEU A 1 10.34 14.03 2.06
N ASP A 2 11.18 13.90 1.03
CA ASP A 2 11.05 12.93 -0.04
C ASP A 2 10.89 11.52 0.54
N PHE A 3 10.07 10.69 -0.13
CA PHE A 3 9.82 9.30 0.24
C PHE A 3 11.13 8.51 0.42
N LEU A 4 12.07 8.65 -0.54
CA LEU A 4 13.38 8.01 -0.47
C LEU A 4 14.16 8.43 0.77
N GLU A 5 14.01 9.67 1.22
CA GLU A 5 14.66 10.16 2.44
C GLU A 5 14.01 9.58 3.70
N ARG A 6 12.69 9.35 3.70
CA ARG A 6 11.98 8.65 4.80
C ARG A 6 12.38 7.19 4.89
N CYS A 7 12.43 6.49 3.76
CA CYS A 7 12.95 5.12 3.70
C CYS A 7 14.41 5.05 4.13
N ARG A 8 15.27 5.96 3.66
CA ARG A 8 16.67 6.05 4.10
C ARG A 8 16.79 6.30 5.60
N LYS A 9 16.02 7.23 6.16
CA LYS A 9 16.00 7.48 7.61
C LYS A 9 15.49 6.27 8.39
N TRP A 10 14.43 5.64 7.90
CA TRP A 10 13.90 4.44 8.55
C TRP A 10 14.89 3.29 8.52
N ILE A 11 15.51 3.02 7.36
CA ILE A 11 16.54 1.99 7.19
C ILE A 11 17.76 2.31 8.07
N GLN A 12 18.23 3.56 8.11
CA GLN A 12 19.33 3.98 8.98
C GLN A 12 19.02 3.78 10.46
N GLN A 13 17.78 3.97 10.86
CA GLN A 13 17.35 3.81 12.25
C GLN A 13 17.05 2.36 12.63
N ASN A 14 16.62 1.52 11.68
CA ASN A 14 16.01 0.22 11.97
C ASN A 14 16.59 -0.97 11.17
N GLY A 15 17.41 -0.77 10.16
CA GLY A 15 17.91 -1.83 9.28
C GLY A 15 19.41 -1.80 9.00
N ASN A 16 20.03 -2.95 8.78
CA ASN A 16 21.26 -3.06 8.03
C ASN A 16 20.88 -3.24 6.56
N LEU A 17 21.30 -2.31 5.71
CA LEU A 17 21.32 -2.54 4.28
C LEU A 17 22.39 -3.62 4.02
N CYS A 18 22.00 -4.85 3.75
CA CYS A 18 22.77 -5.64 2.81
C CYS A 18 22.75 -4.84 1.52
N GLU A 19 23.91 -4.63 0.89
CA GLU A 19 24.05 -3.93 -0.39
C GLU A 19 23.09 -4.54 -1.39
N LEU A 20 21.92 -3.96 -1.52
CA LEU A 20 20.98 -4.27 -2.59
C LEU A 20 21.36 -3.34 -3.73
N GLU A 21 21.90 -3.93 -4.80
CA GLU A 21 22.08 -3.23 -6.06
C GLU A 21 20.74 -2.61 -6.46
N TRP A 22 20.69 -1.29 -6.42
CA TRP A 22 19.59 -0.48 -6.90
C TRP A 22 19.60 -0.49 -8.43
N THR A 23 19.09 -1.53 -9.05
CA THR A 23 18.77 -1.49 -10.47
C THR A 23 17.47 -0.73 -10.67
N HIS A 24 17.61 0.59 -10.79
CA HIS A 24 16.86 1.53 -11.58
C HIS A 24 15.33 1.44 -11.61
N LEU A 25 14.70 2.16 -10.66
CA LEU A 25 13.70 3.12 -11.02
C LEU A 25 14.35 4.50 -10.82
N GLN A 26 15.15 4.94 -11.78
CA GLN A 26 15.44 6.35 -11.94
C GLN A 26 14.16 6.98 -12.49
N ARG A 27 13.34 7.57 -11.62
CA ARG A 27 12.54 8.71 -12.04
C ARG A 27 13.55 9.76 -12.47
N ASN A 28 13.48 10.16 -13.74
CA ASN A 28 14.18 11.34 -14.20
C ASN A 28 13.57 12.53 -13.45
N ASP A 29 14.30 13.04 -12.46
CA ASP A 29 13.94 14.23 -11.67
C ASP A 29 14.17 15.54 -12.46
N GLU A 30 14.08 15.51 -13.78
CA GLU A 30 14.23 16.68 -14.63
C GLU A 30 13.00 16.85 -15.52
N GLU A 31 11.92 17.38 -14.90
CA GLU A 31 10.97 18.30 -15.53
C GLU A 31 10.02 18.81 -14.46
N GLU A 32 10.33 20.00 -13.92
CA GLU A 32 9.34 20.83 -13.24
C GLU A 32 8.32 21.29 -14.30
N THR A 33 7.26 20.50 -14.48
CA THR A 33 6.11 20.97 -15.25
C THR A 33 5.19 21.75 -14.33
N GLU A 34 4.99 23.03 -14.68
CA GLU A 34 3.95 23.88 -14.11
C GLU A 34 2.61 23.14 -14.11
N PHE A 35 2.08 22.88 -12.91
CA PHE A 35 0.74 22.31 -12.75
C PHE A 35 -0.28 23.35 -13.23
N GLN A 36 -0.89 23.10 -14.37
CA GLN A 36 -2.11 23.80 -14.76
C GLN A 36 -3.28 23.21 -13.97
N ASP A 37 -3.92 24.03 -13.15
CA ASP A 37 -5.24 23.77 -12.59
C ASP A 37 -6.25 23.65 -13.75
N GLY A 38 -6.65 22.45 -14.05
CA GLY A 38 -7.69 22.17 -15.04
C GLY A 38 -7.71 20.69 -15.33
N PHE A 39 -8.80 20.02 -14.99
CA PHE A 39 -9.12 18.74 -15.63
C PHE A 39 -9.16 19.03 -17.13
N SER A 40 -8.15 18.60 -17.87
CA SER A 40 -8.18 18.71 -19.32
C SER A 40 -9.24 17.75 -19.83
N ASP A 41 -10.07 18.20 -20.79
CA ASP A 41 -11.05 17.38 -21.53
C ASP A 41 -10.39 16.21 -22.30
N ASP A 42 -9.07 16.04 -22.20
CA ASP A 42 -8.26 15.06 -22.92
C ASP A 42 -7.74 13.93 -22.02
N TYR A 43 -8.59 13.38 -21.11
CA TYR A 43 -8.21 12.16 -20.41
C TYR A 43 -8.05 11.00 -21.39
N ILE A 44 -6.89 10.36 -21.38
CA ILE A 44 -6.60 9.16 -22.16
C ILE A 44 -6.50 7.97 -21.22
N PHE A 45 -7.36 6.97 -21.43
CA PHE A 45 -7.30 5.72 -20.73
C PHE A 45 -6.13 4.87 -21.21
N GLU A 46 -5.19 4.57 -20.31
CA GLU A 46 -4.00 3.75 -20.60
C GLU A 46 -4.02 2.46 -19.77
N ALA A 47 -4.53 1.38 -20.36
CA ALA A 47 -4.69 0.09 -19.67
C ALA A 47 -3.39 -0.45 -19.04
N ASP A 48 -2.24 -0.16 -19.60
CA ASP A 48 -0.93 -0.63 -19.12
C ASP A 48 -0.40 0.18 -17.92
N LYS A 49 -1.05 1.29 -17.58
CA LYS A 49 -0.71 2.16 -16.44
C LYS A 49 -1.73 2.10 -15.30
N ILE A 50 -2.63 1.12 -15.31
CA ILE A 50 -3.62 0.95 -14.27
C ILE A 50 -3.07 0.03 -13.19
N TYR A 51 -3.26 0.42 -11.92
CA TYR A 51 -2.83 -0.35 -10.76
C TYR A 51 -3.93 -0.43 -9.71
N PRO A 52 -3.97 -1.52 -8.92
CA PRO A 52 -4.85 -1.59 -7.78
C PRO A 52 -4.32 -0.72 -6.63
N ARG A 53 -5.23 -0.16 -5.83
CA ARG A 53 -4.93 0.51 -4.57
C ARG A 53 -5.81 -0.05 -3.47
N ILE A 54 -5.18 -0.68 -2.48
CA ILE A 54 -5.91 -1.12 -1.30
C ILE A 54 -6.18 0.07 -0.37
N LYS A 55 -7.40 0.14 0.14
CA LYS A 55 -7.85 1.18 1.07
C LYS A 55 -8.62 0.56 2.22
N LYS A 56 -8.47 1.12 3.41
CA LYS A 56 -9.39 0.81 4.50
C LYS A 56 -10.70 1.57 4.29
N ASN A 57 -11.80 0.84 4.32
CA ASN A 57 -13.13 1.45 4.30
C ASN A 57 -13.49 1.87 5.72
N TRP A 58 -13.62 3.16 5.95
CA TRP A 58 -13.99 3.74 7.24
C TRP A 58 -15.51 3.88 7.42
N SER A 59 -16.29 3.54 6.39
CA SER A 59 -17.76 3.54 6.48
C SER A 59 -18.24 2.45 7.42
N LYS A 60 -19.17 2.79 8.30
CA LYS A 60 -19.85 1.84 9.19
C LYS A 60 -21.02 1.12 8.52
N THR A 61 -21.41 1.57 7.32
CA THR A 61 -22.55 1.02 6.57
C THR A 61 -22.04 0.23 5.37
N PRO A 62 -22.65 -0.92 5.03
CA PRO A 62 -22.31 -1.68 3.83
C PRO A 62 -22.92 -1.07 2.56
N ALA A 63 -22.99 0.25 2.48
CA ALA A 63 -23.56 0.96 1.34
C ALA A 63 -22.62 0.95 0.13
N GLU A 64 -23.17 1.28 -1.03
CA GLU A 64 -22.45 1.48 -2.30
C GLU A 64 -21.43 2.62 -2.22
N THR A 65 -21.54 3.48 -1.20
CA THR A 65 -20.65 4.59 -0.92
C THR A 65 -19.52 4.14 -0.01
N VAL A 66 -18.30 4.48 -0.37
CA VAL A 66 -17.09 4.19 0.39
C VAL A 66 -16.51 5.48 0.95
N THR A 67 -16.24 5.47 2.24
CA THR A 67 -15.58 6.58 2.92
C THR A 67 -14.08 6.30 2.97
N LEU A 68 -13.32 7.03 2.19
CA LEU A 68 -11.87 6.91 2.10
C LEU A 68 -11.19 8.15 2.64
N MET A 69 -9.99 7.96 3.19
CA MET A 69 -9.12 9.08 3.46
C MET A 69 -8.44 9.49 2.15
N ALA A 70 -8.86 10.59 1.58
CA ALA A 70 -8.24 11.18 0.40
C ALA A 70 -7.06 12.07 0.81
N ALA A 71 -5.97 11.98 0.08
CA ALA A 71 -4.92 12.97 0.17
C ALA A 71 -5.25 14.10 -0.81
N TYR A 72 -5.56 15.27 -0.29
CA TYR A 72 -5.60 16.47 -1.12
C TYR A 72 -4.19 17.02 -1.25
N ASN A 73 -3.65 16.98 -2.45
CA ASN A 73 -2.48 17.77 -2.82
C ASN A 73 -2.94 19.19 -3.19
N ASN A 74 -3.35 19.96 -2.20
CA ASN A 74 -3.24 21.40 -2.34
C ASN A 74 -1.83 21.76 -1.89
N PHE A 75 -1.07 22.41 -2.74
CA PHE A 75 0.36 22.73 -2.63
C PHE A 75 0.79 23.39 -1.30
N ASN A 76 -0.13 23.77 -0.43
CA ASN A 76 0.15 24.42 0.86
C ASN A 76 -0.56 23.82 2.09
N ASN A 77 -1.47 22.87 1.93
CA ASN A 77 -2.15 22.22 3.06
C ASN A 77 -2.39 20.75 2.75
N GLN A 78 -1.51 19.89 3.21
CA GLN A 78 -1.71 18.43 3.20
C GLN A 78 -2.67 18.05 4.34
N SER A 79 -3.95 18.25 4.14
CA SER A 79 -4.98 17.73 5.03
C SER A 79 -5.52 16.43 4.44
N GLY A 80 -5.47 15.35 5.21
CA GLY A 80 -6.24 14.15 4.87
C GLY A 80 -7.70 14.42 5.19
N GLU A 81 -8.55 14.53 4.19
CA GLU A 81 -10.00 14.63 4.36
C GLU A 81 -10.64 13.27 4.11
N ILE A 82 -11.69 12.99 4.87
CA ILE A 82 -12.54 11.82 4.62
C ILE A 82 -13.52 12.20 3.53
N GLN A 83 -13.46 11.52 2.40
CA GLN A 83 -14.36 11.73 1.27
C GLN A 83 -15.21 10.49 0.98
N GLU A 84 -16.42 10.76 0.54
CA GLU A 84 -17.35 9.73 0.06
C GLU A 84 -17.21 9.57 -1.45
N TYR A 85 -17.08 8.33 -1.88
CA TYR A 85 -16.98 7.95 -3.29
C TYR A 85 -18.09 6.97 -3.63
N ASN A 86 -18.87 7.26 -4.65
CA ASN A 86 -19.98 6.42 -5.13
C ASN A 86 -19.83 6.01 -6.61
N ASN A 87 -18.87 6.56 -7.32
CA ASN A 87 -18.69 6.33 -8.76
C ASN A 87 -17.30 5.75 -9.09
N ILE A 88 -16.73 4.91 -8.19
CA ILE A 88 -15.45 4.25 -8.44
C ILE A 88 -15.61 2.73 -8.45
N PRO A 89 -14.91 2.01 -9.34
CA PRO A 89 -14.81 0.55 -9.26
C PRO A 89 -14.22 0.12 -7.93
N MET A 90 -14.92 -0.73 -7.21
CA MET A 90 -14.52 -1.18 -5.87
C MET A 90 -14.67 -2.67 -5.74
N PHE A 91 -13.64 -3.31 -5.19
CA PHE A 91 -13.64 -4.74 -4.90
C PHE A 91 -13.39 -4.93 -3.41
N ARG A 92 -14.27 -5.65 -2.72
CA ARG A 92 -14.16 -5.86 -1.27
C ARG A 92 -13.11 -6.90 -0.96
N ILE A 93 -12.31 -6.64 0.07
CA ILE A 93 -11.32 -7.56 0.60
C ILE A 93 -11.26 -7.43 2.12
N TYR A 94 -11.06 -8.52 2.85
CA TYR A 94 -10.91 -8.53 4.32
C TYR A 94 -11.99 -7.74 5.07
N ASP A 95 -13.27 -7.89 4.72
CA ASP A 95 -14.45 -7.25 5.31
C ASP A 95 -14.43 -5.72 5.36
N SER A 96 -13.34 -5.12 5.87
CA SER A 96 -13.19 -3.67 6.09
C SER A 96 -12.25 -2.99 5.10
N TYR A 97 -11.83 -3.68 4.06
CA TYR A 97 -10.95 -3.12 3.04
C TYR A 97 -11.60 -3.22 1.66
N ILE A 98 -11.13 -2.35 0.79
CA ILE A 98 -11.51 -2.35 -0.62
C ILE A 98 -10.26 -2.17 -1.47
N ILE A 99 -10.35 -2.66 -2.70
CA ILE A 99 -9.41 -2.35 -3.76
C ILE A 99 -10.11 -1.34 -4.67
N THR A 100 -9.47 -0.23 -4.95
CA THR A 100 -9.83 0.75 -5.98
C THR A 100 -8.81 0.67 -7.10
N LEU A 101 -9.09 1.29 -8.23
CA LEU A 101 -8.16 1.36 -9.36
C LEU A 101 -7.66 2.78 -9.56
N ILE A 102 -6.38 2.88 -9.88
CA ILE A 102 -5.75 4.15 -10.25
C ILE A 102 -5.10 4.03 -11.62
N GLN A 103 -4.98 5.15 -12.33
CA GLN A 103 -4.07 5.28 -13.45
C GLN A 103 -2.86 6.10 -13.03
N ASP A 104 -1.66 5.57 -13.29
CA ASP A 104 -0.40 6.31 -13.09
C ASP A 104 -0.24 7.36 -14.20
N MET A 105 -0.11 8.61 -13.79
CA MET A 105 0.08 9.77 -14.67
C MET A 105 1.54 10.25 -14.67
N GLY A 106 2.47 9.43 -14.16
CA GLY A 106 3.89 9.72 -14.03
C GLY A 106 4.23 10.41 -12.71
N SER A 107 3.99 11.69 -12.56
CA SER A 107 4.27 12.44 -11.32
C SER A 107 3.19 12.29 -10.25
N THR A 108 2.01 11.85 -10.64
CA THR A 108 0.84 11.64 -9.76
C THR A 108 0.03 10.43 -10.22
N TYR A 109 -1.06 10.15 -9.56
CA TYR A 109 -2.03 9.16 -10.03
C TYR A 109 -3.45 9.70 -9.89
N MET A 110 -4.34 9.17 -10.73
CA MET A 110 -5.75 9.49 -10.72
C MET A 110 -6.57 8.26 -10.33
N TYR A 111 -7.57 8.43 -9.45
CA TYR A 111 -8.55 7.39 -9.21
C TYR A 111 -9.45 7.22 -10.43
N LEU A 112 -9.60 5.98 -10.88
CA LEU A 112 -10.55 5.66 -11.95
C LEU A 112 -11.97 5.70 -11.41
N THR A 113 -12.85 6.36 -12.14
CA THR A 113 -14.31 6.26 -11.98
C THR A 113 -14.88 5.41 -13.09
N TYR A 114 -16.13 5.01 -12.97
CA TYR A 114 -16.80 4.27 -14.05
C TYR A 114 -16.85 5.06 -15.36
N ASP A 115 -16.91 6.39 -15.28
CA ASP A 115 -16.91 7.27 -16.46
C ASP A 115 -15.56 7.30 -17.21
N HIS A 116 -14.50 6.88 -16.54
CA HIS A 116 -13.15 6.77 -17.14
C HIS A 116 -12.93 5.43 -17.84
N LEU A 117 -13.79 4.46 -17.62
CA LEU A 117 -13.63 3.15 -18.24
C LEU A 117 -14.14 3.15 -19.68
N PRO A 118 -13.46 2.45 -20.59
CA PRO A 118 -13.96 2.30 -21.96
C PRO A 118 -15.36 1.66 -21.99
N GLU A 119 -16.18 2.09 -22.92
CA GLU A 119 -17.46 1.47 -23.20
C GLU A 119 -17.29 -0.05 -23.38
N ASP A 120 -18.23 -0.83 -22.92
CA ASP A 120 -18.23 -2.29 -22.98
C ASP A 120 -17.11 -3.02 -22.19
N THR A 121 -16.35 -2.31 -21.33
CA THR A 121 -15.32 -2.94 -20.50
C THR A 121 -15.84 -3.17 -19.07
N SER A 122 -15.79 -4.42 -18.61
CA SER A 122 -16.19 -4.72 -17.24
C SER A 122 -15.13 -4.30 -16.23
N ALA A 123 -15.57 -3.84 -15.06
CA ALA A 123 -14.67 -3.47 -13.96
C ALA A 123 -13.74 -4.64 -13.56
N GLN A 124 -14.22 -5.89 -13.61
CA GLN A 124 -13.44 -7.09 -13.31
C GLN A 124 -12.30 -7.32 -14.30
N LEU A 125 -12.51 -7.01 -15.59
CA LEU A 125 -11.45 -7.11 -16.59
C LEU A 125 -10.35 -6.09 -16.33
N ILE A 126 -10.73 -4.86 -15.97
CA ILE A 126 -9.79 -3.80 -15.61
C ILE A 126 -9.06 -4.14 -14.30
N GLU A 127 -9.76 -4.70 -13.31
CA GLU A 127 -9.13 -5.20 -12.08
C GLU A 127 -8.04 -6.22 -12.40
N SER A 128 -8.36 -7.23 -13.20
CA SER A 128 -7.40 -8.27 -13.62
C SER A 128 -6.17 -7.65 -14.28
N LYS A 129 -6.40 -6.69 -15.19
CA LYS A 129 -5.30 -5.97 -15.87
C LYS A 129 -4.45 -5.15 -14.89
N ALA A 130 -5.08 -4.51 -13.91
CA ALA A 130 -4.37 -3.76 -12.87
C ALA A 130 -3.44 -4.65 -12.04
N PHE A 131 -3.88 -5.86 -11.68
CA PHE A 131 -3.03 -6.84 -10.97
C PHE A 131 -1.93 -7.42 -11.86
N GLU A 132 -2.17 -7.64 -13.15
CA GLU A 132 -1.12 -8.03 -14.10
C GLU A 132 -0.03 -6.96 -14.17
N ASN A 133 -0.41 -5.68 -14.27
CA ASN A 133 0.53 -4.57 -14.28
C ASN A 133 1.32 -4.49 -12.98
N LEU A 134 0.64 -4.58 -11.82
CA LEU A 134 1.30 -4.60 -10.51
C LEU A 134 2.35 -5.71 -10.43
N HIS A 135 2.00 -6.92 -10.85
CA HIS A 135 2.92 -8.06 -10.85
C HIS A 135 4.09 -7.88 -11.83
N ARG A 136 3.84 -7.28 -12.99
CA ARG A 136 4.86 -7.00 -14.01
C ARG A 136 5.89 -5.98 -13.53
N ASP A 137 5.41 -4.87 -12.96
CA ASP A 137 6.20 -3.65 -12.77
C ASP A 137 6.77 -3.53 -11.35
N ILE A 138 6.07 -4.03 -10.35
CA ILE A 138 6.45 -3.86 -8.96
C ILE A 138 7.19 -5.10 -8.43
N LYS A 139 8.38 -4.87 -7.91
CA LYS A 139 9.22 -5.91 -7.32
C LYS A 139 9.29 -5.74 -5.81
N TYR A 140 8.74 -6.73 -5.12
CA TYR A 140 8.76 -6.79 -3.67
C TYR A 140 10.04 -7.46 -3.18
N ARG A 141 10.61 -6.93 -2.09
CA ARG A 141 11.82 -7.47 -1.45
C ARG A 141 11.63 -7.53 0.06
N MET A 142 11.99 -8.67 0.63
CA MET A 142 12.06 -8.84 2.08
C MET A 142 13.39 -8.27 2.58
N VAL A 143 13.34 -7.47 3.64
CA VAL A 143 14.52 -6.91 4.32
C VAL A 143 14.43 -7.21 5.82
N GLU A 144 15.53 -7.65 6.44
CA GLU A 144 15.57 -7.85 7.89
C GLU A 144 15.85 -6.51 8.60
N SER A 145 15.07 -6.23 9.62
CA SER A 145 15.28 -5.08 10.51
C SER A 145 16.47 -5.31 11.43
N LYS A 146 17.08 -4.23 11.96
CA LYS A 146 18.07 -4.32 13.07
C LYS A 146 17.50 -5.02 14.31
N GLU A 147 16.21 -4.94 14.51
CA GLU A 147 15.49 -5.70 15.50
C GLU A 147 15.31 -7.14 15.03
N ALA A 148 16.25 -8.01 15.33
CA ALA A 148 16.26 -9.41 14.91
C ALA A 148 14.87 -10.05 15.02
N GLY A 149 14.45 -10.70 13.92
CA GLY A 149 13.17 -11.37 13.78
C GLY A 149 12.00 -10.47 13.36
N VAL A 150 12.22 -9.19 13.09
CA VAL A 150 11.26 -8.31 12.43
C VAL A 150 11.75 -8.00 11.03
N TYR A 151 10.87 -8.09 10.06
CA TYR A 151 11.16 -7.91 8.64
C TYR A 151 10.31 -6.78 8.08
N GLY A 152 10.82 -6.12 7.05
CA GLY A 152 10.07 -5.20 6.22
C GLY A 152 9.84 -5.77 4.84
N LEU A 153 8.78 -5.35 4.18
CA LEU A 153 8.57 -5.54 2.76
C LEU A 153 8.73 -4.21 2.06
N VAL A 154 9.52 -4.16 1.00
CA VAL A 154 9.84 -2.95 0.25
C VAL A 154 9.47 -3.15 -1.22
N ALA A 155 8.78 -2.17 -1.79
CA ALA A 155 8.25 -2.19 -3.15
C ALA A 155 8.44 -0.88 -3.92
N GLY A 156 9.46 -0.09 -3.53
CA GLY A 156 9.74 1.20 -4.18
C GLY A 156 9.02 2.39 -3.56
N GLY A 157 8.06 2.16 -2.65
CA GLY A 157 7.50 3.17 -1.78
C GLY A 157 6.11 3.65 -2.06
N ASP A 158 5.49 3.11 -3.06
CA ASP A 158 4.12 3.48 -3.41
C ASP A 158 3.14 2.29 -3.35
N PHE A 159 3.65 1.05 -3.33
CA PHE A 159 2.85 -0.17 -3.48
C PHE A 159 3.08 -1.21 -2.38
N GLU A 160 3.65 -0.83 -1.24
CA GLU A 160 3.92 -1.77 -0.15
C GLU A 160 2.64 -2.37 0.42
N ALA A 161 1.61 -1.54 0.65
CA ALA A 161 0.33 -2.01 1.19
C ALA A 161 -0.40 -2.96 0.23
N GLU A 162 -0.20 -2.82 -1.07
CA GLU A 162 -0.82 -3.65 -2.11
C GLU A 162 -0.36 -5.11 -2.04
N ALA A 163 0.75 -5.39 -1.36
CA ALA A 163 1.17 -6.75 -1.05
C ALA A 163 0.10 -7.56 -0.29
N LEU A 164 -0.79 -6.90 0.46
CA LEU A 164 -1.94 -7.56 1.08
C LEU A 164 -2.90 -8.21 0.07
N CYS A 165 -2.87 -7.76 -1.17
CA CYS A 165 -3.68 -8.30 -2.27
C CYS A 165 -2.96 -9.40 -3.07
N LEU A 166 -1.70 -9.71 -2.73
CA LEU A 166 -0.83 -10.63 -3.47
C LEU A 166 -0.40 -11.80 -2.58
N PRO A 167 -1.24 -12.83 -2.43
CA PRO A 167 -0.97 -13.94 -1.50
C PRO A 167 0.34 -14.69 -1.79
N GLY A 168 0.79 -14.73 -3.04
CA GLY A 168 2.06 -15.37 -3.41
C GLY A 168 3.28 -14.74 -2.74
N ILE A 169 3.27 -13.43 -2.47
CA ILE A 169 4.35 -12.75 -1.74
C ILE A 169 4.47 -13.29 -0.31
N TRP A 170 3.33 -13.50 0.34
CA TRP A 170 3.28 -14.00 1.72
C TRP A 170 3.61 -15.49 1.78
N GLU A 171 3.28 -16.25 0.73
CA GLU A 171 3.72 -17.63 0.58
C GLU A 171 5.26 -17.69 0.56
N ASP A 172 5.92 -16.91 -0.31
CA ASP A 172 7.38 -16.84 -0.41
C ASP A 172 8.04 -16.41 0.90
N CYS A 173 7.50 -15.37 1.56
CA CYS A 173 7.99 -14.91 2.87
C CYS A 173 7.82 -15.98 3.96
N SER A 174 6.67 -16.65 3.98
CA SER A 174 6.37 -17.72 4.93
C SER A 174 7.26 -18.94 4.70
N GLU A 175 7.54 -19.28 3.46
CA GLU A 175 8.48 -20.35 3.13
C GLU A 175 9.91 -20.01 3.55
N ALA A 176 10.36 -18.76 3.31
CA ALA A 176 11.68 -18.31 3.73
C ALA A 176 11.85 -18.35 5.26
N LEU A 177 10.81 -18.00 6.01
CA LEU A 177 10.83 -17.96 7.48
C LEU A 177 10.37 -19.26 8.15
N GLN A 178 9.82 -20.20 7.38
CA GLN A 178 9.34 -21.51 7.83
C GLN A 178 8.29 -21.43 8.95
N ASP A 179 7.39 -20.42 8.89
CA ASP A 179 6.34 -20.19 9.92
C ASP A 179 5.15 -19.44 9.29
N ASP A 180 4.02 -19.43 9.99
CA ASP A 180 2.96 -18.46 9.75
C ASP A 180 3.48 -17.05 10.00
N LEU A 181 2.86 -16.04 9.40
CA LEU A 181 3.31 -14.66 9.53
C LEU A 181 2.26 -13.80 10.24
N LEU A 182 2.74 -12.81 11.00
CA LEU A 182 1.96 -11.65 11.42
C LEU A 182 2.48 -10.42 10.69
N ILE A 183 1.57 -9.64 10.13
CA ILE A 183 1.86 -8.53 9.22
C ILE A 183 1.15 -7.29 9.72
N ALA A 184 1.87 -6.17 9.84
CA ALA A 184 1.34 -4.87 10.19
C ALA A 184 1.63 -3.87 9.06
N VAL A 185 0.63 -3.09 8.68
CA VAL A 185 0.74 -2.05 7.65
C VAL A 185 0.32 -0.72 8.26
N PRO A 186 1.22 -0.05 9.00
CA PRO A 186 0.89 1.20 9.66
C PRO A 186 0.66 2.35 8.67
N THR A 187 1.40 2.36 7.56
CA THR A 187 1.30 3.34 6.48
C THR A 187 1.30 2.65 5.12
N LYS A 188 0.84 3.33 4.08
CA LYS A 188 0.73 2.78 2.72
C LYS A 188 2.06 2.32 2.14
N ASP A 189 3.13 2.99 2.57
CA ASP A 189 4.52 2.80 2.13
C ASP A 189 5.35 1.95 3.10
N MET A 190 4.74 1.33 4.11
CA MET A 190 5.47 0.55 5.09
C MET A 190 4.73 -0.70 5.56
N VAL A 191 5.36 -1.81 5.32
CA VAL A 191 4.90 -3.13 5.77
C VAL A 191 5.96 -3.74 6.67
N LEU A 192 5.53 -4.17 7.86
CA LEU A 192 6.34 -4.92 8.81
C LEU A 192 5.73 -6.30 9.01
N PHE A 193 6.58 -7.31 9.16
CA PHE A 193 6.10 -8.65 9.45
C PHE A 193 7.09 -9.46 10.28
N THR A 194 6.60 -10.54 10.87
CA THR A 194 7.39 -11.44 11.70
C THR A 194 6.76 -12.83 11.73
N ARG A 195 7.50 -13.82 12.21
CA ARG A 195 6.99 -15.16 12.45
C ARG A 195 5.92 -15.16 13.54
N ALA A 196 4.81 -15.84 13.31
CA ALA A 196 3.69 -15.92 14.27
C ALA A 196 4.06 -16.70 15.54
N GLY A 197 5.04 -17.61 15.48
CA GLY A 197 5.57 -18.35 16.63
C GLY A 197 6.50 -17.55 17.54
N ASP A 198 7.07 -16.42 17.07
CA ASP A 198 8.05 -15.63 17.85
C ASP A 198 7.38 -14.49 18.64
N LYS A 199 6.96 -14.78 19.85
CA LYS A 199 6.31 -13.80 20.75
C LYS A 199 7.16 -12.55 21.04
N LYS A 200 8.50 -12.66 21.01
CA LYS A 200 9.39 -11.53 21.27
C LYS A 200 9.40 -10.58 20.08
N SER A 201 9.55 -11.11 18.88
CA SER A 201 9.54 -10.33 17.64
C SER A 201 8.17 -9.74 17.35
N ILE A 202 7.07 -10.43 17.67
CA ILE A 202 5.71 -9.88 17.58
C ILE A 202 5.57 -8.60 18.41
N ARG A 203 6.02 -8.59 19.67
CA ARG A 203 5.96 -7.40 20.53
C ARG A 203 6.77 -6.24 19.97
N LYS A 204 7.94 -6.53 19.40
CA LYS A 204 8.80 -5.53 18.76
C LYS A 204 8.14 -4.94 17.53
N MET A 205 7.61 -5.79 16.64
CA MET A 205 6.91 -5.39 15.42
C MET A 205 5.72 -4.49 15.76
N ILE A 206 4.85 -4.91 16.68
CA ILE A 206 3.67 -4.13 17.08
C ILE A 206 4.09 -2.76 17.65
N LYS A 207 5.09 -2.73 18.54
CA LYS A 207 5.59 -1.47 19.12
C LYS A 207 6.15 -0.53 18.03
N GLN A 208 6.87 -1.07 17.08
CA GLN A 208 7.43 -0.32 15.97
C GLN A 208 6.32 0.20 15.04
N ALA A 209 5.37 -0.65 14.66
CA ALA A 209 4.23 -0.26 13.85
C ALA A 209 3.38 0.83 14.52
N GLN A 210 3.16 0.70 15.84
CA GLN A 210 2.47 1.70 16.65
C GLN A 210 3.15 3.06 16.61
N LYS A 211 4.48 3.08 16.79
CA LYS A 211 5.28 4.30 16.72
C LYS A 211 5.14 4.96 15.34
N ILE A 212 5.32 4.19 14.27
CA ILE A 212 5.20 4.66 12.89
C ILE A 212 3.80 5.25 12.63
N PHE A 213 2.76 4.52 13.04
CA PHE A 213 1.38 4.97 12.87
C PHE A 213 1.12 6.32 13.57
N GLU A 214 1.54 6.45 14.85
CA GLU A 214 1.27 7.66 15.64
C GLU A 214 2.10 8.87 15.17
N GLU A 215 3.32 8.66 14.68
CA GLU A 215 4.14 9.72 14.09
C GLU A 215 3.51 10.21 12.78
N ASN A 216 3.18 9.30 11.88
CA ASN A 216 2.59 9.66 10.60
C ASN A 216 1.16 10.24 10.75
N ARG A 217 0.38 9.81 11.74
CA ARG A 217 -0.92 10.39 11.99
C ARG A 217 -0.87 11.90 12.28
N LYS A 218 0.24 12.38 12.83
CA LYS A 218 0.46 13.80 13.14
C LYS A 218 1.07 14.58 11.98
N GLU A 219 2.03 13.97 11.31
CA GLU A 219 2.86 14.64 10.30
C GLU A 219 2.35 14.44 8.87
N THR A 220 1.88 13.24 8.57
CA THR A 220 1.46 12.81 7.22
C THR A 220 0.21 11.93 7.28
N PRO A 221 -0.94 12.46 7.76
CA PRO A 221 -2.14 11.66 8.00
C PRO A 221 -2.66 10.93 6.75
N PHE A 222 -2.39 11.43 5.56
CA PHE A 222 -2.75 10.80 4.28
C PHE A 222 -1.97 9.50 3.98
N LEU A 223 -0.85 9.27 4.69
CA LEU A 223 -0.09 8.03 4.55
C LEU A 223 -0.58 6.92 5.48
N ILE A 224 -1.30 7.24 6.55
CA ILE A 224 -1.78 6.20 7.46
C ILE A 224 -2.63 5.18 6.70
N PHE A 225 -2.43 3.91 7.05
CA PHE A 225 -3.19 2.83 6.45
C PHE A 225 -4.08 2.13 7.47
N SER A 226 -3.51 1.40 8.44
CA SER A 226 -4.31 0.64 9.39
C SER A 226 -3.60 0.36 10.71
N ARG A 227 -4.41 0.07 11.73
CA ARG A 227 -3.98 -0.55 12.98
C ARG A 227 -4.23 -2.05 13.03
N ASP A 228 -4.82 -2.61 11.99
CA ASP A 228 -5.07 -4.04 11.95
C ASP A 228 -3.75 -4.79 11.71
N VAL A 229 -3.65 -5.93 12.35
CA VAL A 229 -2.59 -6.90 12.11
C VAL A 229 -3.21 -8.04 11.31
N PHE A 230 -2.56 -8.43 10.23
CA PHE A 230 -2.97 -9.56 9.42
C PHE A 230 -2.20 -10.81 9.83
N CYS A 231 -2.79 -11.97 9.60
CA CYS A 231 -2.19 -13.27 9.83
C CYS A 231 -2.19 -14.05 8.50
N TYR A 232 -1.03 -14.43 8.03
CA TYR A 232 -0.91 -15.38 6.93
C TYR A 232 -0.69 -16.77 7.47
N ASN A 233 -1.56 -17.70 7.11
CA ASN A 233 -1.45 -19.11 7.48
C ASN A 233 -0.76 -19.89 6.37
N LYS A 234 0.42 -20.45 6.69
CA LYS A 234 1.24 -21.22 5.73
C LYS A 234 0.52 -22.46 5.21
N SER A 235 -0.29 -23.11 6.05
CA SER A 235 -0.93 -24.39 5.68
C SER A 235 -2.14 -24.18 4.77
N THR A 236 -2.96 -23.14 5.02
CA THR A 236 -4.15 -22.83 4.21
C THR A 236 -3.85 -21.86 3.08
N LYS A 237 -2.69 -21.18 3.12
CA LYS A 237 -2.29 -20.10 2.20
C LYS A 237 -3.26 -18.91 2.21
N GLU A 238 -3.92 -18.69 3.33
CA GLU A 238 -4.90 -17.63 3.52
C GLU A 238 -4.33 -16.49 4.34
N LEU A 239 -4.70 -15.27 3.96
CA LEU A 239 -4.41 -14.04 4.69
C LEU A 239 -5.71 -13.50 5.28
N GLU A 240 -5.74 -13.26 6.58
CA GLU A 240 -6.90 -12.74 7.29
C GLU A 240 -6.53 -11.67 8.32
N ILE A 241 -7.51 -10.88 8.77
CA ILE A 241 -7.30 -9.95 9.87
C ILE A 241 -7.22 -10.73 11.19
N SER A 242 -6.15 -10.49 11.93
CA SER A 242 -5.95 -11.11 13.24
C SER A 242 -6.99 -10.59 14.24
N LYS A 243 -7.68 -11.50 14.92
CA LYS A 243 -8.58 -11.17 16.04
C LYS A 243 -7.83 -10.92 17.36
N LYS A 244 -6.54 -11.20 17.38
CA LYS A 244 -5.73 -11.21 18.62
C LYS A 244 -4.79 -10.02 18.74
N TYR A 245 -4.30 -9.51 17.63
CA TYR A 245 -3.26 -8.48 17.60
C TYR A 245 -3.75 -7.23 16.89
N HIS A 246 -3.39 -6.07 17.44
CA HIS A 246 -3.64 -4.74 16.88
C HIS A 246 -2.42 -3.83 17.12
N VAL A 247 -2.23 -2.84 16.26
CA VAL A 247 -1.22 -1.78 16.34
C VAL A 247 -1.71 -0.60 17.16
#